data_853e69efc0db32857a64986eb9869115
#
_entry.id   853e69efc0db32857a64986eb9869115
#
_cell.length_a   1.000
_cell.length_b   1.000
_cell.length_c   1.000
_cell.angle_alpha   90.00
_cell.angle_beta   90.00
_cell.angle_gamma   90.00
#
_symmetry.space_group_name_H-M   'P 1'
#
loop_
_entity.id
_entity.type
_entity.pdbx_description
1 polymer ?
#
loop_
_entity_poly.entity_id
_entity_poly.type
_entity_poly.pdbx_seq_one_letter_code
_entity_poly.pdbx_strand_id
1 'polypeptide(L)'
;WYSALEEAEDNIDRHLLETKENRFGKVVDIQGYDIDPTMIPVCRENAERAGVAKLIHFQERDVAKMSHSKKHGYILTNPPYGERIEDKRNLPLLYTELREAFEGLSEWQLCLITAYEQAEKYLGKADKNRKIYNGMMKTYFYQYKGK
;
A
#
# COMPACT_ATOMS: atom_id res chain seq x y z
N TRP A 1 -16.72 -10.16 -15.41
CA TRP A 1 -15.75 -10.53 -14.39
C TRP A 1 -14.51 -11.20 -14.99
N TYR A 2 -14.68 -12.26 -15.81
CA TYR A 2 -13.55 -12.95 -16.44
C TYR A 2 -12.75 -12.04 -17.38
N SER A 3 -13.40 -11.23 -18.20
CA SER A 3 -12.74 -10.29 -19.11
C SER A 3 -11.93 -9.19 -18.38
N ALA A 4 -12.40 -8.75 -17.22
CA ALA A 4 -11.68 -7.78 -16.41
C ALA A 4 -10.44 -8.38 -15.70
N LEU A 5 -10.49 -9.68 -15.39
CA LEU A 5 -9.35 -10.42 -14.85
C LEU A 5 -8.29 -10.66 -15.93
N GLU A 6 -8.68 -11.09 -17.12
CA GLU A 6 -7.79 -11.26 -18.27
C GLU A 6 -7.12 -9.92 -18.65
N GLU A 7 -7.87 -8.82 -18.68
CA GLU A 7 -7.32 -7.50 -18.96
C GLU A 7 -6.36 -7.03 -17.84
N ALA A 8 -6.64 -7.39 -16.59
CA ALA A 8 -5.74 -7.10 -15.48
C ALA A 8 -4.47 -7.94 -15.54
N GLU A 9 -4.56 -9.23 -15.88
CA GLU A 9 -3.42 -10.12 -16.09
C GLU A 9 -2.55 -9.65 -17.25
N ASP A 10 -3.15 -9.31 -18.41
CA ASP A 10 -2.44 -8.77 -19.56
C ASP A 10 -1.73 -7.43 -19.25
N ASN A 11 -2.34 -6.59 -18.44
CA ASN A 11 -1.73 -5.33 -18.01
C ASN A 11 -0.58 -5.56 -17.03
N ILE A 12 -0.69 -6.53 -16.13
CA ILE A 12 0.38 -6.93 -15.21
C ILE A 12 1.54 -7.52 -16.00
N ASP A 13 1.27 -8.44 -16.92
CA ASP A 13 2.30 -9.07 -17.75
C ASP A 13 3.01 -8.06 -18.66
N ARG A 14 2.26 -7.12 -19.24
CA ARG A 14 2.84 -6.02 -20.03
C ARG A 14 3.73 -5.12 -19.17
N HIS A 15 3.30 -4.75 -17.99
CA HIS A 15 4.10 -3.96 -17.04
C HIS A 15 5.33 -4.72 -16.56
N LEU A 16 5.22 -6.02 -16.31
CA LEU A 16 6.34 -6.88 -15.93
C LEU A 16 7.35 -7.06 -17.07
N LEU A 17 6.88 -7.16 -18.32
CA LEU A 17 7.74 -7.20 -19.51
C LEU A 17 8.45 -5.85 -19.71
N GLU A 18 7.75 -4.73 -19.56
CA GLU A 18 8.33 -3.38 -19.63
C GLU A 18 9.36 -3.12 -18.51
N THR A 19 9.17 -3.70 -17.32
CA THR A 19 10.16 -3.63 -16.23
C THR A 19 11.32 -4.59 -16.46
N LYS A 20 11.12 -5.76 -17.07
CA LYS A 20 12.20 -6.68 -17.44
C LYS A 20 13.07 -6.14 -18.56
N GLU A 21 12.52 -5.43 -19.53
CA GLU A 21 13.25 -4.80 -20.62
C GLU A 21 13.96 -3.50 -20.25
N ASN A 22 13.83 -3.10 -18.97
CA ASN A 22 14.70 -2.13 -18.33
C ASN A 22 14.81 -0.76 -19.05
N ARG A 23 13.67 -0.13 -19.31
CA ARG A 23 13.63 1.25 -19.87
C ARG A 23 14.43 2.25 -19.04
N PHE A 24 14.78 1.96 -17.79
CA PHE A 24 15.42 2.88 -16.87
C PHE A 24 16.71 2.34 -16.23
N GLY A 25 17.15 1.11 -16.50
CA GLY A 25 18.37 0.54 -15.92
C GLY A 25 18.38 0.45 -14.40
N LYS A 26 17.22 0.59 -13.73
CA LYS A 26 17.11 0.61 -12.27
C LYS A 26 16.29 -0.57 -11.79
N VAL A 27 16.85 -1.33 -10.86
CA VAL A 27 16.11 -2.35 -10.12
C VAL A 27 15.08 -1.64 -9.24
N VAL A 28 13.80 -1.99 -9.41
CA VAL A 28 12.73 -1.50 -8.53
C VAL A 28 12.86 -2.25 -7.20
N ASP A 29 12.96 -1.52 -6.12
CA ASP A 29 13.05 -2.05 -4.76
C ASP A 29 11.62 -2.03 -4.17
N ILE A 30 10.97 -3.19 -4.14
CA ILE A 30 9.62 -3.32 -3.59
C ILE A 30 9.70 -4.04 -2.25
N GLN A 31 9.21 -3.39 -1.21
CA GLN A 31 9.14 -3.92 0.14
C GLN A 31 7.68 -4.14 0.54
N GLY A 32 7.34 -5.35 0.97
CA GLY A 32 6.03 -5.69 1.52
C GLY A 32 6.11 -5.89 3.02
N TYR A 33 5.26 -5.20 3.77
CA TYR A 33 5.24 -5.24 5.24
C TYR A 33 3.86 -5.64 5.75
N ASP A 34 3.83 -6.49 6.76
CA ASP A 34 2.66 -6.79 7.56
C ASP A 34 3.10 -6.92 9.02
N ILE A 35 2.24 -6.51 9.96
CA ILE A 35 2.50 -6.67 11.39
C ILE A 35 2.24 -8.10 11.86
N ASP A 36 1.39 -8.84 11.14
CA ASP A 36 1.08 -10.23 11.42
C ASP A 36 2.08 -11.16 10.71
N PRO A 37 2.97 -11.84 11.46
CA PRO A 37 3.96 -12.75 10.88
C PRO A 37 3.33 -13.91 10.11
N THR A 38 2.08 -14.29 10.41
CA THR A 38 1.38 -15.37 9.71
C THR A 38 0.97 -14.98 8.29
N MET A 39 0.87 -13.69 8.00
CA MET A 39 0.55 -13.17 6.68
C MET A 39 1.76 -13.18 5.72
N ILE A 40 2.99 -13.17 6.24
CA ILE A 40 4.19 -13.12 5.40
C ILE A 40 4.33 -14.35 4.48
N PRO A 41 4.12 -15.60 4.95
CA PRO A 41 4.07 -16.76 4.05
C PRO A 41 2.98 -16.65 2.99
N VAL A 42 1.78 -16.17 3.35
CA VAL A 42 0.65 -15.99 2.42
C VAL A 42 1.00 -14.98 1.33
N CYS A 43 1.62 -13.86 1.70
CA CYS A 43 2.09 -12.86 0.75
C CYS A 43 3.12 -13.43 -0.23
N ARG A 44 4.07 -14.24 0.25
CA ARG A 44 5.07 -14.90 -0.60
C ARG A 44 4.44 -15.88 -1.57
N GLU A 45 3.52 -16.73 -1.09
CA GLU A 45 2.80 -17.68 -1.94
C GLU A 45 2.01 -16.97 -3.03
N ASN A 46 1.30 -15.88 -2.69
CA ASN A 46 0.57 -15.09 -3.67
C ASN A 46 1.50 -14.42 -4.69
N ALA A 47 2.65 -13.92 -4.26
CA ALA A 47 3.65 -13.35 -5.16
C ALA A 47 4.29 -14.40 -6.08
N GLU A 48 4.46 -15.66 -5.61
CA GLU A 48 4.91 -16.78 -6.43
C GLU A 48 3.88 -17.13 -7.50
N ARG A 49 2.60 -17.22 -7.12
CA ARG A 49 1.49 -17.46 -8.06
C ARG A 49 1.39 -16.38 -9.12
N ALA A 50 1.63 -15.13 -8.74
CA ALA A 50 1.65 -13.98 -9.64
C ALA A 50 2.97 -13.83 -10.43
N GLY A 51 3.97 -14.70 -10.22
CA GLY A 51 5.26 -14.64 -10.92
C GLY A 51 6.16 -13.46 -10.54
N VAL A 52 5.86 -12.76 -9.42
CA VAL A 52 6.57 -11.54 -8.99
C VAL A 52 7.39 -11.71 -7.70
N ALA A 53 7.47 -12.93 -7.16
CA ALA A 53 8.14 -13.18 -5.87
C ALA A 53 9.59 -12.69 -5.81
N LYS A 54 10.32 -12.73 -6.93
CA LYS A 54 11.71 -12.25 -7.01
C LYS A 54 11.85 -10.73 -6.98
N LEU A 55 10.74 -9.99 -7.14
CA LEU A 55 10.72 -8.53 -7.21
C LEU A 55 10.37 -7.89 -5.85
N ILE A 56 9.83 -8.67 -4.90
CA ILE A 56 9.28 -8.16 -3.65
C ILE A 56 9.96 -8.83 -2.47
N HIS A 57 10.45 -8.03 -1.54
CA HIS A 57 10.95 -8.49 -0.26
C HIS A 57 9.87 -8.35 0.80
N PHE A 58 9.39 -9.46 1.37
CA PHE A 58 8.38 -9.47 2.42
C PHE A 58 8.99 -9.69 3.79
N GLN A 59 8.59 -8.87 4.76
CA GLN A 59 8.98 -9.04 6.16
C GLN A 59 7.89 -8.56 7.12
N GLU A 60 7.87 -9.17 8.33
CA GLU A 60 7.12 -8.65 9.45
C GLU A 60 7.65 -7.27 9.85
N ARG A 61 6.77 -6.27 9.85
CA ARG A 61 7.12 -4.93 10.30
C ARG A 61 5.89 -4.13 10.68
N ASP A 62 5.96 -3.50 11.84
CA ASP A 62 5.01 -2.48 12.27
C ASP A 62 5.18 -1.21 11.45
N VAL A 63 4.08 -0.57 11.07
CA VAL A 63 4.07 0.69 10.33
C VAL A 63 4.81 1.81 11.06
N ALA A 64 4.71 1.85 12.39
CA ALA A 64 5.44 2.82 13.22
C ALA A 64 6.96 2.70 13.10
N LYS A 65 7.47 1.56 12.65
CA LYS A 65 8.91 1.29 12.46
C LYS A 65 9.32 1.35 10.99
N MET A 66 8.43 1.81 10.12
CA MET A 66 8.73 1.94 8.68
C MET A 66 9.75 3.05 8.48
N SER A 67 10.84 2.72 7.81
CA SER A 67 11.90 3.66 7.46
C SER A 67 12.57 3.22 6.17
N HIS A 68 13.09 4.16 5.40
CA HIS A 68 13.84 3.89 4.19
C HIS A 68 14.92 4.94 3.96
N SER A 69 16.09 4.53 3.49
CA SER A 69 17.21 5.44 3.21
C SER A 69 17.13 6.11 1.85
N LYS A 70 16.37 5.54 0.92
CA LYS A 70 16.20 6.12 -0.43
C LYS A 70 15.15 7.23 -0.39
N LYS A 71 15.41 8.27 -1.19
CA LYS A 71 14.43 9.31 -1.51
C LYS A 71 13.55 8.86 -2.69
N HIS A 72 12.40 9.51 -2.87
CA HIS A 72 11.47 9.27 -3.96
C HIS A 72 10.91 7.84 -3.98
N GLY A 73 9.90 7.60 -3.19
CA GLY A 73 9.22 6.32 -3.14
C GLY A 73 7.70 6.47 -3.04
N TYR A 74 7.03 5.34 -3.02
CA TYR A 74 5.59 5.26 -2.83
C TYR A 74 5.26 4.31 -1.69
N ILE A 75 4.37 4.74 -0.81
CA ILE A 75 3.68 3.86 0.13
C ILE A 75 2.31 3.58 -0.47
N LEU A 76 2.00 2.30 -0.67
CA LEU A 76 0.67 1.84 -1.06
C LEU A 76 0.10 1.03 0.08
N THR A 77 -1.03 1.43 0.66
CA THR A 77 -1.57 0.74 1.83
C THR A 77 -3.10 0.74 1.86
N ASN A 78 -3.64 -0.34 2.43
CA ASN A 78 -5.04 -0.49 2.77
C ASN A 78 -5.14 -0.92 4.24
N PRO A 79 -4.94 0.01 5.18
CA PRO A 79 -4.95 -0.30 6.60
C PRO A 79 -6.35 -0.69 7.07
N PRO A 80 -6.48 -1.33 8.24
CA PRO A 80 -7.77 -1.58 8.88
C PRO A 80 -8.60 -0.31 8.99
N TYR A 81 -9.90 -0.43 8.83
CA TYR A 81 -10.85 0.69 8.92
C TYR A 81 -12.01 0.44 9.90
N GLY A 82 -11.84 -0.56 10.77
CA GLY A 82 -12.73 -0.79 11.91
C GLY A 82 -13.95 -1.66 11.60
N GLU A 83 -13.84 -2.63 10.72
CA GLU A 83 -14.87 -3.67 10.55
C GLU A 83 -15.00 -4.54 11.82
N ARG A 84 -13.90 -4.78 12.53
CA ARG A 84 -13.89 -5.48 13.82
C ARG A 84 -13.94 -4.49 14.98
N ILE A 85 -14.63 -4.85 16.06
CA ILE A 85 -14.81 -3.98 17.25
C ILE A 85 -13.45 -3.64 17.89
N GLU A 86 -12.52 -4.58 17.87
CA GLU A 86 -11.17 -4.42 18.41
C GLU A 86 -10.34 -3.40 17.61
N ASP A 87 -10.49 -3.37 16.30
CA ASP A 87 -9.78 -2.44 15.42
C ASP A 87 -10.17 -0.99 15.69
N LYS A 88 -11.44 -0.72 16.01
CA LYS A 88 -11.95 0.66 16.18
C LYS A 88 -11.24 1.46 17.25
N ARG A 89 -10.75 0.79 18.31
CA ARG A 89 -10.09 1.46 19.43
C ARG A 89 -8.67 1.94 19.07
N ASN A 90 -8.03 1.26 18.15
CA ASN A 90 -6.63 1.51 17.78
C ASN A 90 -6.46 2.30 16.47
N LEU A 91 -7.55 2.53 15.72
CA LEU A 91 -7.49 3.27 14.45
C LEU A 91 -6.85 4.66 14.57
N PRO A 92 -7.22 5.51 15.55
CA PRO A 92 -6.58 6.79 15.73
C PRO A 92 -5.06 6.72 15.85
N LEU A 93 -4.58 5.76 16.65
CA LEU A 93 -3.15 5.54 16.86
C LEU A 93 -2.49 5.07 15.56
N LEU A 94 -3.03 4.03 14.92
CA LEU A 94 -2.51 3.47 13.67
C LEU A 94 -2.34 4.54 12.58
N TYR A 95 -3.36 5.41 12.39
CA TYR A 95 -3.30 6.45 11.38
C TYR A 95 -2.34 7.58 11.75
N THR A 96 -2.15 7.84 13.04
CA THR A 96 -1.13 8.79 13.53
C THR A 96 0.28 8.22 13.28
N GLU A 97 0.52 6.96 13.63
CA GLU A 97 1.79 6.28 13.38
C GLU A 97 2.13 6.19 11.88
N LEU A 98 1.13 5.90 11.04
CA LEU A 98 1.31 5.92 9.58
C LEU A 98 1.72 7.31 9.09
N ARG A 99 1.11 8.37 9.63
CA ARG A 99 1.49 9.75 9.33
C ARG A 99 2.93 10.03 9.73
N GLU A 100 3.31 9.72 10.97
CA GLU A 100 4.65 9.98 11.49
C GLU A 100 5.71 9.22 10.67
N ALA A 101 5.45 7.96 10.35
CA ALA A 101 6.32 7.16 9.50
C ALA A 101 6.45 7.74 8.08
N PHE A 102 5.36 8.22 7.49
CA PHE A 102 5.37 8.88 6.18
C PHE A 102 6.13 10.23 6.21
N GLU A 103 5.91 11.05 7.22
CA GLU A 103 6.61 12.34 7.39
C GLU A 103 8.12 12.18 7.57
N GLY A 104 8.57 11.01 8.04
CA GLY A 104 9.99 10.63 8.13
C GLY A 104 10.64 10.26 6.79
N LEU A 105 9.85 10.12 5.70
CA LEU A 105 10.33 9.71 4.38
C LEU A 105 10.40 10.89 3.42
N SER A 106 11.61 11.32 3.07
CA SER A 106 11.81 12.48 2.20
C SER A 106 11.36 12.20 0.76
N GLU A 107 10.50 13.08 0.23
CA GLU A 107 10.03 13.05 -1.17
C GLU A 107 9.24 11.78 -1.56
N TRP A 108 8.68 11.08 -0.57
CA TRP A 108 7.80 9.93 -0.81
C TRP A 108 6.34 10.37 -1.03
N GLN A 109 5.54 9.51 -1.62
CA GLN A 109 4.10 9.69 -1.75
C GLN A 109 3.38 8.58 -0.98
N LEU A 110 2.31 8.96 -0.28
CA LEU A 110 1.41 7.99 0.37
C LEU A 110 0.13 7.89 -0.43
N CYS A 111 -0.19 6.69 -0.86
CA CYS A 111 -1.43 6.31 -1.49
C CYS A 111 -2.17 5.35 -0.56
N LEU A 112 -3.34 5.74 -0.11
CA LEU A 112 -4.12 5.06 0.90
C LEU A 112 -5.52 4.81 0.40
N ILE A 113 -6.00 3.57 0.54
CA ILE A 113 -7.41 3.23 0.37
C ILE A 113 -8.02 2.85 1.72
N THR A 114 -9.15 3.44 2.09
CA THR A 114 -9.78 3.17 3.39
C THR A 114 -11.27 3.51 3.41
N ALA A 115 -12.05 2.80 4.22
CA ALA A 115 -13.42 3.17 4.57
C ALA A 115 -13.50 3.99 5.87
N TYR A 116 -12.37 4.28 6.54
CA TYR A 116 -12.35 5.06 7.75
C TYR A 116 -12.59 6.54 7.47
N GLU A 117 -13.79 7.04 7.73
CA GLU A 117 -14.19 8.41 7.40
C GLU A 117 -13.39 9.49 8.12
N GLN A 118 -12.78 9.15 9.28
CA GLN A 118 -11.94 10.08 10.04
C GLN A 118 -10.45 10.02 9.68
N ALA A 119 -10.07 9.34 8.61
CA ALA A 119 -8.66 9.17 8.22
C ALA A 119 -7.93 10.52 8.11
N GLU A 120 -8.52 11.52 7.44
CA GLU A 120 -7.90 12.84 7.29
C GLU A 120 -7.73 13.61 8.63
N LYS A 121 -8.48 13.26 9.68
CA LYS A 121 -8.29 13.85 11.02
C LYS A 121 -6.92 13.52 11.60
N TYR A 122 -6.40 12.33 11.31
CA TYR A 122 -5.15 11.83 11.86
C TYR A 122 -3.99 11.95 10.87
N LEU A 123 -4.26 11.75 9.57
CA LEU A 123 -3.26 11.87 8.50
C LEU A 123 -3.04 13.32 8.02
N GLY A 124 -3.96 14.22 8.35
CA GLY A 124 -4.02 15.54 7.74
C GLY A 124 -4.82 15.54 6.44
N LYS A 125 -5.01 16.70 5.85
CA LYS A 125 -5.76 16.86 4.60
C LYS A 125 -4.97 16.30 3.42
N ALA A 126 -5.61 15.43 2.65
CA ALA A 126 -4.99 14.84 1.46
C ALA A 126 -4.88 15.85 0.30
N ASP A 127 -3.83 15.74 -0.51
CA ASP A 127 -3.66 16.51 -1.75
C ASP A 127 -4.71 16.12 -2.78
N LYS A 128 -5.08 14.83 -2.84
CA LYS A 128 -6.16 14.32 -3.66
C LYS A 128 -7.00 13.31 -2.88
N ASN A 129 -8.31 13.39 -3.07
CA ASN A 129 -9.30 12.50 -2.48
C ASN A 129 -10.27 12.04 -3.58
N ARG A 130 -10.44 10.74 -3.73
CA ARG A 130 -11.42 10.13 -4.63
C ARG A 130 -12.29 9.15 -3.86
N LYS A 131 -13.61 9.29 -4.01
CA LYS A 131 -14.57 8.31 -3.48
C LYS A 131 -14.65 7.13 -4.44
N ILE A 132 -14.56 5.93 -3.88
CA ILE A 132 -14.67 4.67 -4.61
C ILE A 132 -15.75 3.83 -3.92
N TYR A 133 -16.63 3.24 -4.70
CA TYR A 133 -17.65 2.33 -4.18
C TYR A 133 -17.25 0.90 -4.54
N ASN A 134 -17.09 0.07 -3.51
CA ASN A 134 -16.89 -1.36 -3.64
C ASN A 134 -18.15 -2.08 -3.15
N GLY A 135 -19.06 -2.37 -4.07
CA GLY A 135 -20.40 -2.81 -3.72
C GLY A 135 -21.15 -1.73 -2.95
N MET A 136 -21.62 -2.06 -1.74
CA MET A 136 -22.31 -1.11 -0.84
C MET A 136 -21.35 -0.32 0.06
N MET A 137 -20.08 -0.66 0.06
CA MET A 137 -19.08 -0.01 0.90
C MET A 137 -18.51 1.21 0.20
N LYS A 138 -18.57 2.37 0.87
CA LYS A 138 -17.94 3.61 0.45
C LYS A 138 -16.52 3.65 0.98
N THR A 139 -15.56 3.73 0.09
CA THR A 139 -14.15 3.89 0.41
C THR A 139 -13.61 5.19 -0.15
N TYR A 140 -12.47 5.60 0.36
CA TYR A 140 -11.76 6.79 -0.08
C TYR A 140 -10.35 6.40 -0.52
N PHE A 141 -9.93 6.91 -1.65
CA PHE A 141 -8.55 6.83 -2.10
C PHE A 141 -7.91 8.20 -1.88
N TYR A 142 -7.01 8.26 -0.93
CA TYR A 142 -6.26 9.46 -0.57
C TYR A 142 -4.85 9.41 -1.15
N GLN A 143 -4.37 10.55 -1.60
CA GLN A 143 -2.98 10.72 -2.03
C GLN A 143 -2.36 11.90 -1.29
N TYR A 144 -1.21 11.66 -0.69
CA TYR A 144 -0.39 12.65 -0.01
C TYR A 144 0.97 12.73 -0.68
N LYS A 145 1.47 13.95 -0.87
CA LYS A 145 2.83 14.20 -1.34
C LYS A 145 3.73 14.49 -0.14
N GLY A 146 4.86 13.79 -0.06
CA GLY A 146 5.91 14.11 0.90
C GLY A 146 6.64 15.43 0.56
N LYS A 147 7.29 15.96 1.54
CA LYS A 147 8.14 17.15 1.43
C LYS A 147 9.55 16.78 1.07
#